data_1e83d33df20e7659bd83d9b35e333aea
#
_entry.id   1e83d33df20e7659bd83d9b35e333aea
#
_cell.length_a   1.000
_cell.length_b   1.000
_cell.length_c   1.000
_cell.angle_alpha   90.00
_cell.angle_beta   90.00
_cell.angle_gamma   90.00
#
_symmetry.space_group_name_H-M   'P 1'
#
loop_
_entity.id
_entity.type
_entity.pdbx_description
1 polymer ?
#
loop_
_entity_poly.entity_id
_entity_poly.type
_entity_poly.pdbx_seq_one_letter_code
_entity_poly.pdbx_strand_id
1 'polypeptide(L)'
;MIEIRWHGRGGQGAVTASEILANATLRCDKYAQSFPAFGPERRGAPVMAFTRIDDNPIEIRWQVTEPNIVVVLDTSLLSVVNVTSGLKSDGTIVLNSSKDSSELKKLFPAYRIAKADATTIALKNLGAPITNTSMLGALLKANPIVPLEVVSKVVEERFDPRNVVSLKETYDSTEVLN
;
A
#
# COMPACT_ATOMS: atom_id res chain seq x y z
N MET A 1 10.50 3.33 14.08
CA MET A 1 10.35 3.61 12.64
C MET A 1 9.58 2.49 11.97
N ILE A 2 8.57 2.81 11.14
CA ILE A 2 7.82 1.87 10.30
C ILE A 2 8.29 2.07 8.87
N GLU A 3 8.67 0.99 8.20
CA GLU A 3 9.11 0.98 6.81
C GLU A 3 8.14 0.18 5.95
N ILE A 4 7.66 0.77 4.86
CA ILE A 4 6.67 0.21 3.95
C ILE A 4 7.27 0.15 2.55
N ARG A 5 7.11 -0.99 1.89
CA ARG A 5 7.46 -1.18 0.49
C ARG A 5 6.21 -1.43 -0.34
N TRP A 6 6.04 -0.61 -1.36
CA TRP A 6 4.92 -0.69 -2.29
C TRP A 6 5.37 -1.34 -3.58
N HIS A 7 4.63 -2.33 -4.04
CA HIS A 7 4.84 -2.99 -5.32
C HIS A 7 3.66 -2.73 -6.24
N GLY A 8 3.94 -2.27 -7.44
CA GLY A 8 2.96 -2.03 -8.49
C GLY A 8 3.58 -2.16 -9.87
N ARG A 9 2.80 -1.84 -10.90
CA ARG A 9 3.33 -1.66 -12.26
C ARG A 9 3.35 -0.17 -12.60
N GLY A 10 4.23 0.22 -13.51
CA GLY A 10 4.30 1.60 -14.00
C GLY A 10 2.93 2.08 -14.48
N GLY A 11 2.43 3.18 -13.90
CA GLY A 11 1.10 3.74 -14.13
C GLY A 11 0.02 3.33 -13.13
N GLN A 12 0.28 2.41 -12.19
CA GLN A 12 -0.72 2.01 -11.17
C GLN A 12 -0.72 2.90 -9.91
N GLY A 13 0.23 3.83 -9.80
CA GLY A 13 0.26 4.83 -8.73
C GLY A 13 0.84 4.35 -7.39
N ALA A 14 1.79 3.41 -7.39
CA ALA A 14 2.49 3.00 -6.16
C ALA A 14 3.22 4.17 -5.50
N VAL A 15 3.90 5.01 -6.27
CA VAL A 15 4.55 6.25 -5.79
C VAL A 15 3.52 7.20 -5.21
N THR A 16 2.42 7.41 -5.93
CA THR A 16 1.33 8.29 -5.48
C THR A 16 0.73 7.82 -4.14
N ALA A 17 0.49 6.51 -3.96
CA ALA A 17 0.00 5.96 -2.70
C ALA A 17 0.99 6.21 -1.56
N SER A 18 2.29 5.99 -1.80
CA SER A 18 3.34 6.24 -0.81
C SER A 18 3.43 7.72 -0.41
N GLU A 19 3.26 8.64 -1.36
CA GLU A 19 3.23 10.09 -1.10
C GLU A 19 2.00 10.53 -0.31
N ILE A 20 0.81 10.00 -0.62
CA ILE A 20 -0.42 10.30 0.11
C ILE A 20 -0.27 9.90 1.57
N LEU A 21 0.26 8.70 1.83
CA LEU A 21 0.48 8.21 3.19
C LEU A 21 1.49 9.10 3.93
N ALA A 22 2.61 9.47 3.30
CA ALA A 22 3.60 10.37 3.89
C ALA A 22 3.00 11.73 4.23
N ASN A 23 2.22 12.33 3.32
CA ASN A 23 1.54 13.60 3.56
C ASN A 23 0.54 13.51 4.73
N ALA A 24 -0.24 12.43 4.80
CA ALA A 24 -1.16 12.21 5.91
C ALA A 24 -0.41 12.04 7.25
N THR A 25 0.72 11.36 7.23
CA THR A 25 1.58 11.17 8.41
C THR A 25 2.10 12.50 8.95
N LEU A 26 2.55 13.41 8.08
CA LEU A 26 3.03 14.74 8.47
C LEU A 26 1.92 15.58 9.14
N ARG A 27 0.65 15.36 8.80
CA ARG A 27 -0.49 16.03 9.44
C ARG A 27 -0.83 15.47 10.83
N CYS A 28 -0.17 14.40 11.25
CA CYS A 28 -0.30 13.78 12.57
C CYS A 28 0.92 14.05 13.46
N ASP A 29 1.66 15.14 13.21
CA ASP A 29 2.86 15.55 13.95
C ASP A 29 3.95 14.47 13.98
N LYS A 30 4.01 13.62 12.95
CA LYS A 30 5.04 12.60 12.74
C LYS A 30 5.95 12.97 11.57
N TYR A 31 7.08 12.30 11.48
CA TYR A 31 8.01 12.42 10.37
C TYR A 31 7.75 11.33 9.34
N ALA A 32 7.83 11.69 8.07
CA ALA A 32 7.68 10.75 6.97
C ALA A 32 8.61 11.04 5.81
N GLN A 33 9.00 9.99 5.10
CA GLN A 33 9.67 10.05 3.81
C GLN A 33 8.92 9.17 2.83
N SER A 34 8.77 9.65 1.58
CA SER A 34 8.28 8.87 0.45
C SER A 34 9.22 9.06 -0.73
N PHE A 35 9.61 7.96 -1.37
CA PHE A 35 10.49 7.99 -2.53
C PHE A 35 10.29 6.74 -3.41
N PRO A 36 10.47 6.87 -4.76
CA PRO A 36 10.47 5.73 -5.66
C PRO A 36 11.76 4.93 -5.54
N ALA A 37 11.73 3.66 -5.92
CA ALA A 37 12.95 2.94 -6.24
C ALA A 37 13.52 3.50 -7.54
N PHE A 38 14.82 3.81 -7.55
CA PHE A 38 15.50 4.26 -8.75
C PHE A 38 15.70 3.09 -9.72
N GLY A 39 15.28 3.26 -10.96
CA GLY A 39 15.41 2.28 -12.03
C GLY A 39 14.79 2.77 -13.34
N PRO A 40 14.99 2.07 -14.46
CA PRO A 40 14.36 2.45 -15.72
C PRO A 40 12.86 2.22 -15.64
N GLU A 41 12.11 3.26 -15.36
CA GLU A 41 10.64 3.21 -15.32
C GLU A 41 10.10 3.02 -16.74
N ARG A 42 9.31 1.97 -16.94
CA ARG A 42 8.55 1.71 -18.17
C ARG A 42 7.11 1.42 -17.79
N ARG A 43 6.17 1.91 -18.59
CA ARG A 43 4.75 1.60 -18.42
C ARG A 43 4.53 0.08 -18.37
N GLY A 44 3.85 -0.40 -17.33
CA GLY A 44 3.58 -1.82 -17.11
C GLY A 44 4.74 -2.63 -16.49
N ALA A 45 5.97 -2.12 -16.46
CA ALA A 45 7.07 -2.78 -15.75
C ALA A 45 6.86 -2.77 -14.22
N PRO A 46 7.43 -3.74 -13.48
CA PRO A 46 7.44 -3.70 -12.03
C PRO A 46 8.10 -2.42 -11.51
N VAL A 47 7.41 -1.73 -10.59
CA VAL A 47 7.92 -0.54 -9.91
C VAL A 47 7.78 -0.71 -8.41
N MET A 48 8.67 -0.07 -7.65
CA MET A 48 8.59 0.00 -6.20
C MET A 48 8.60 1.45 -5.74
N ALA A 49 7.93 1.68 -4.61
CA ALA A 49 8.06 2.91 -3.84
C ALA A 49 8.19 2.56 -2.36
N PHE A 50 8.63 3.51 -1.58
CA PHE A 50 8.90 3.32 -0.17
C PHE A 50 8.27 4.45 0.65
N THR A 51 7.78 4.11 1.85
CA THR A 51 7.38 5.08 2.86
C THR A 51 8.07 4.73 4.16
N ARG A 52 8.67 5.72 4.82
CA ARG A 52 9.15 5.65 6.20
C ARG A 52 8.31 6.56 7.07
N ILE A 53 8.00 6.10 8.27
CA ILE A 53 7.22 6.83 9.28
C ILE A 53 7.91 6.67 10.62
N ASP A 54 8.13 7.79 11.31
CA ASP A 54 8.71 7.78 12.65
C ASP A 54 8.16 8.94 13.50
N ASP A 55 8.30 8.85 14.81
CA ASP A 55 8.03 9.95 15.74
C ASP A 55 9.22 10.92 15.85
N ASN A 56 10.38 10.55 15.32
CA ASN A 56 11.60 11.35 15.28
C ASN A 56 12.03 11.68 13.83
N PRO A 57 12.87 12.71 13.62
CA PRO A 57 13.43 13.04 12.31
C PRO A 57 14.11 11.84 11.63
N ILE A 58 13.84 11.62 10.35
CA ILE A 58 14.35 10.49 9.59
C ILE A 58 15.57 10.96 8.77
N GLU A 59 16.76 10.48 9.13
CA GLU A 59 18.02 10.85 8.46
C GLU A 59 18.44 9.84 7.38
N ILE A 60 17.84 8.65 7.38
CA ILE A 60 18.15 7.54 6.46
C ILE A 60 17.83 7.93 5.01
N ARG A 61 18.75 7.64 4.07
CA ARG A 61 18.63 7.99 2.64
C ARG A 61 18.64 6.81 1.68
N TRP A 62 19.00 5.60 2.11
CA TRP A 62 19.02 4.41 1.26
C TRP A 62 17.65 3.73 1.15
N GLN A 63 17.52 2.79 0.22
CA GLN A 63 16.29 2.02 0.00
C GLN A 63 15.91 1.18 1.22
N VAL A 64 14.60 0.90 1.37
CA VAL A 64 14.08 -0.01 2.39
C VAL A 64 14.39 -1.46 1.98
N THR A 65 15.26 -2.11 2.74
CA THR A 65 15.64 -3.52 2.53
C THR A 65 14.87 -4.48 3.43
N GLU A 66 14.47 -4.03 4.63
CA GLU A 66 13.77 -4.84 5.63
C GLU A 66 12.44 -4.18 6.04
N PRO A 67 11.42 -4.18 5.15
CA PRO A 67 10.15 -3.53 5.46
C PRO A 67 9.40 -4.23 6.60
N ASN A 68 8.60 -3.45 7.32
CA ASN A 68 7.59 -3.96 8.25
C ASN A 68 6.31 -4.36 7.49
N ILE A 69 6.02 -3.66 6.39
CA ILE A 69 4.80 -3.84 5.60
C ILE A 69 5.15 -3.85 4.13
N VAL A 70 4.56 -4.80 3.41
CA VAL A 70 4.60 -4.85 1.95
C VAL A 70 3.19 -4.67 1.41
N VAL A 71 3.00 -3.73 0.50
CA VAL A 71 1.72 -3.48 -0.19
C VAL A 71 1.87 -3.85 -1.65
N VAL A 72 0.99 -4.72 -2.16
CA VAL A 72 1.01 -5.21 -3.54
C VAL A 72 -0.26 -4.75 -4.25
N LEU A 73 -0.11 -3.77 -5.15
CA LEU A 73 -1.21 -3.21 -5.94
C LEU A 73 -1.67 -4.15 -7.05
N ASP A 74 -0.80 -5.07 -7.48
CA ASP A 74 -1.03 -6.00 -8.58
C ASP A 74 -0.43 -7.36 -8.27
N THR A 75 -1.28 -8.34 -7.97
CA THR A 75 -0.85 -9.70 -7.63
C THR A 75 -0.21 -10.48 -8.78
N SER A 76 -0.32 -10.00 -10.03
CA SER A 76 0.46 -10.60 -11.13
C SER A 76 1.97 -10.45 -10.94
N LEU A 77 2.39 -9.52 -10.07
CA LEU A 77 3.81 -9.36 -9.69
C LEU A 77 4.36 -10.52 -8.89
N LEU A 78 3.52 -11.29 -8.20
CA LEU A 78 3.95 -12.43 -7.38
C LEU A 78 4.66 -13.53 -8.18
N SER A 79 4.43 -13.58 -9.49
CA SER A 79 5.10 -14.53 -10.41
C SER A 79 6.46 -14.05 -10.91
N VAL A 80 6.78 -12.76 -10.77
CA VAL A 80 7.99 -12.14 -11.35
C VAL A 80 8.88 -11.43 -10.33
N VAL A 81 8.33 -11.14 -9.14
CA VAL A 81 9.04 -10.44 -8.07
C VAL A 81 8.83 -11.16 -6.76
N ASN A 82 9.92 -11.40 -6.01
CA ASN A 82 9.80 -11.85 -4.62
C ASN A 82 9.43 -10.66 -3.72
N VAL A 83 8.13 -10.42 -3.57
CA VAL A 83 7.60 -9.30 -2.78
C VAL A 83 7.89 -9.42 -1.27
N THR A 84 8.19 -10.62 -0.78
CA THR A 84 8.52 -10.85 0.64
C THR A 84 10.00 -10.76 0.96
N SER A 85 10.86 -10.51 -0.04
CA SER A 85 12.30 -10.38 0.20
C SER A 85 12.61 -9.35 1.27
N GLY A 86 13.28 -9.74 2.35
CA GLY A 86 13.60 -8.89 3.49
C GLY A 86 12.42 -8.45 4.38
N LEU A 87 11.19 -8.90 4.11
CA LEU A 87 10.05 -8.61 5.00
C LEU A 87 10.33 -9.21 6.38
N LYS A 88 10.17 -8.40 7.43
CA LYS A 88 10.39 -8.83 8.82
C LYS A 88 9.46 -9.99 9.18
N SER A 89 9.89 -10.84 10.12
CA SER A 89 9.14 -12.06 10.51
C SER A 89 7.76 -11.77 11.09
N ASP A 90 7.56 -10.61 11.68
CA ASP A 90 6.28 -10.09 12.18
C ASP A 90 5.57 -9.17 11.16
N GLY A 91 6.08 -9.13 9.94
CA GLY A 91 5.63 -8.22 8.90
C GLY A 91 4.24 -8.56 8.35
N THR A 92 3.61 -7.55 7.76
CA THR A 92 2.29 -7.65 7.15
C THR A 92 2.38 -7.54 5.63
N ILE A 93 1.66 -8.40 4.92
CA ILE A 93 1.48 -8.30 3.46
C ILE A 93 0.05 -7.83 3.19
N VAL A 94 -0.08 -6.71 2.47
CA VAL A 94 -1.36 -6.14 2.03
C VAL A 94 -1.52 -6.39 0.53
N LEU A 95 -2.55 -7.14 0.15
CA LEU A 95 -2.73 -7.64 -1.22
C LEU A 95 -4.02 -7.11 -1.86
N ASN A 96 -3.89 -6.60 -3.08
CA ASN A 96 -5.03 -6.42 -3.97
C ASN A 96 -5.37 -7.76 -4.61
N SER A 97 -6.30 -8.49 -4.03
CA SER A 97 -6.61 -9.86 -4.48
C SER A 97 -8.06 -10.23 -4.21
N SER A 98 -8.69 -10.87 -5.19
CA SER A 98 -9.99 -11.55 -5.08
C SER A 98 -9.88 -13.02 -4.69
N LYS A 99 -8.65 -13.57 -4.54
CA LYS A 99 -8.42 -14.97 -4.18
C LYS A 99 -8.95 -15.31 -2.79
N ASP A 100 -9.27 -16.57 -2.59
CA ASP A 100 -9.69 -17.08 -1.29
C ASP A 100 -8.58 -16.93 -0.24
N SER A 101 -9.00 -16.64 0.99
CA SER A 101 -8.10 -16.47 2.13
C SER A 101 -7.23 -17.70 2.39
N SER A 102 -7.77 -18.93 2.15
CA SER A 102 -7.04 -20.19 2.27
C SER A 102 -5.89 -20.33 1.26
N GLU A 103 -6.07 -19.83 0.04
CA GLU A 103 -5.02 -19.83 -0.99
C GLU A 103 -3.88 -18.87 -0.60
N LEU A 104 -4.23 -17.69 -0.12
CA LEU A 104 -3.25 -16.69 0.29
C LEU A 104 -2.44 -17.14 1.51
N LYS A 105 -3.08 -17.79 2.48
CA LYS A 105 -2.38 -18.40 3.63
C LYS A 105 -1.39 -19.48 3.22
N LYS A 106 -1.69 -20.27 2.17
CA LYS A 106 -0.74 -21.25 1.62
C LYS A 106 0.45 -20.58 0.93
N LEU A 107 0.24 -19.44 0.28
CA LEU A 107 1.32 -18.67 -0.38
C LEU A 107 2.23 -17.98 0.63
N PHE A 108 1.67 -17.47 1.72
CA PHE A 108 2.40 -16.67 2.71
C PHE A 108 2.15 -17.18 4.15
N PRO A 109 2.50 -18.45 4.47
CA PRO A 109 2.14 -19.08 5.75
C PRO A 109 2.82 -18.42 6.98
N ALA A 110 3.91 -17.70 6.76
CA ALA A 110 4.70 -17.09 7.83
C ALA A 110 4.31 -15.62 8.14
N TYR A 111 3.38 -15.04 7.38
CA TYR A 111 3.08 -13.61 7.48
C TYR A 111 1.62 -13.34 7.78
N ARG A 112 1.39 -12.23 8.45
CA ARG A 112 0.06 -11.64 8.55
C ARG A 112 -0.36 -11.09 7.20
N ILE A 113 -1.58 -11.38 6.74
CA ILE A 113 -2.07 -11.00 5.42
C ILE A 113 -3.30 -10.11 5.58
N ALA A 114 -3.35 -9.03 4.82
CA ALA A 114 -4.58 -8.28 4.59
C ALA A 114 -4.91 -8.33 3.11
N LYS A 115 -6.16 -8.65 2.76
CA LYS A 115 -6.60 -8.70 1.36
C LYS A 115 -7.85 -7.88 1.14
N ALA A 116 -7.95 -7.27 -0.02
CA ALA A 116 -9.16 -6.66 -0.55
C ALA A 116 -9.17 -6.76 -2.07
N ASP A 117 -10.34 -6.89 -2.69
CA ASP A 117 -10.49 -6.74 -4.14
C ASP A 117 -10.64 -5.26 -4.51
N ALA A 118 -9.53 -4.54 -4.34
CA ALA A 118 -9.45 -3.11 -4.64
C ALA A 118 -9.68 -2.81 -6.14
N THR A 119 -9.43 -3.77 -7.01
CA THR A 119 -9.67 -3.61 -8.45
C THR A 119 -11.16 -3.52 -8.75
N THR A 120 -11.96 -4.42 -8.23
CA THR A 120 -13.43 -4.39 -8.41
C THR A 120 -14.03 -3.13 -7.79
N ILE A 121 -13.57 -2.73 -6.59
CA ILE A 121 -14.02 -1.51 -5.92
C ILE A 121 -13.65 -0.26 -6.74
N ALA A 122 -12.43 -0.17 -7.25
CA ALA A 122 -12.00 0.94 -8.09
C ALA A 122 -12.80 1.02 -9.41
N LEU A 123 -13.03 -0.10 -10.07
CA LEU A 123 -13.86 -0.15 -11.29
C LEU A 123 -15.29 0.33 -11.02
N LYS A 124 -15.90 -0.11 -9.92
CA LYS A 124 -17.25 0.31 -9.51
C LYS A 124 -17.33 1.82 -9.23
N ASN A 125 -16.40 2.38 -8.50
CA ASN A 125 -16.47 3.76 -8.02
C ASN A 125 -15.84 4.78 -8.99
N LEU A 126 -14.73 4.40 -9.65
CA LEU A 126 -13.94 5.30 -10.48
C LEU A 126 -14.13 5.03 -12.00
N GLY A 127 -14.68 3.87 -12.38
CA GLY A 127 -14.76 3.44 -13.77
C GLY A 127 -13.40 3.01 -14.38
N ALA A 128 -12.36 2.90 -13.56
CA ALA A 128 -11.02 2.50 -13.98
C ALA A 128 -10.31 1.70 -12.85
N PRO A 129 -9.41 0.75 -13.19
CA PRO A 129 -8.72 -0.09 -12.19
C PRO A 129 -7.55 0.66 -11.53
N ILE A 130 -7.81 1.85 -10.99
CA ILE A 130 -6.83 2.70 -10.31
C ILE A 130 -6.90 2.39 -8.81
N THR A 131 -6.06 1.50 -8.34
CA THR A 131 -6.16 0.91 -7.00
C THR A 131 -5.32 1.60 -5.92
N ASN A 132 -4.56 2.63 -6.26
CA ASN A 132 -3.63 3.29 -5.33
C ASN A 132 -4.32 3.84 -4.07
N THR A 133 -5.41 4.61 -4.23
CA THR A 133 -6.16 5.16 -3.09
C THR A 133 -6.94 4.08 -2.34
N SER A 134 -7.51 3.11 -3.06
CA SER A 134 -8.20 1.96 -2.47
C SER A 134 -7.26 1.15 -1.56
N MET A 135 -6.05 0.85 -2.02
CA MET A 135 -5.08 0.05 -1.26
C MET A 135 -4.55 0.76 0.00
N LEU A 136 -4.66 2.09 0.08
CA LEU A 136 -4.45 2.81 1.35
C LEU A 136 -5.50 2.39 2.39
N GLY A 137 -6.75 2.19 1.98
CA GLY A 137 -7.79 1.66 2.87
C GLY A 137 -7.43 0.29 3.43
N ALA A 138 -7.01 -0.64 2.57
CA ALA A 138 -6.57 -1.97 3.00
C ALA A 138 -5.37 -1.93 3.96
N LEU A 139 -4.39 -1.08 3.66
CA LEU A 139 -3.23 -0.86 4.53
C LEU A 139 -3.66 -0.38 5.92
N LEU A 140 -4.50 0.64 6.00
CA LEU A 140 -4.92 1.25 7.25
C LEU A 140 -5.82 0.34 8.10
N LYS A 141 -6.60 -0.55 7.45
CA LYS A 141 -7.38 -1.58 8.16
C LYS A 141 -6.49 -2.58 8.88
N ALA A 142 -5.43 -3.03 8.22
CA ALA A 142 -4.48 -3.97 8.79
C ALA A 142 -3.53 -3.31 9.79
N ASN A 143 -3.10 -2.09 9.48
CA ASN A 143 -2.08 -1.36 10.23
C ASN A 143 -2.54 0.10 10.42
N PRO A 144 -3.18 0.44 11.55
CA PRO A 144 -3.74 1.78 11.80
C PRO A 144 -2.65 2.79 12.18
N ILE A 145 -1.70 3.02 11.25
CA ILE A 145 -0.52 3.89 11.45
C ILE A 145 -0.83 5.37 11.34
N VAL A 146 -1.91 5.71 10.62
CA VAL A 146 -2.46 7.06 10.46
C VAL A 146 -3.99 6.94 10.48
N PRO A 147 -4.74 7.88 11.10
CA PRO A 147 -6.19 7.85 11.08
C PRO A 147 -6.76 7.89 9.65
N LEU A 148 -7.76 7.06 9.37
CA LEU A 148 -8.42 6.97 8.06
C LEU A 148 -8.93 8.33 7.57
N GLU A 149 -9.47 9.14 8.49
CA GLU A 149 -10.03 10.47 8.21
C GLU A 149 -8.94 11.45 7.72
N VAL A 150 -7.72 11.35 8.25
CA VAL A 150 -6.61 12.21 7.81
C VAL A 150 -6.18 11.83 6.39
N VAL A 151 -6.07 10.54 6.10
CA VAL A 151 -5.76 10.05 4.74
C VAL A 151 -6.90 10.42 3.78
N SER A 152 -8.17 10.29 4.20
CA SER A 152 -9.32 10.67 3.40
C SER A 152 -9.28 12.15 2.99
N LYS A 153 -8.90 13.05 3.90
CA LYS A 153 -8.75 14.48 3.60
C LYS A 153 -7.64 14.75 2.58
N VAL A 154 -6.49 14.08 2.69
CA VAL A 154 -5.40 14.21 1.71
C VAL A 154 -5.84 13.73 0.33
N VAL A 155 -6.61 12.65 0.26
CA VAL A 155 -7.16 12.13 -0.99
C VAL A 155 -8.18 13.10 -1.58
N GLU A 156 -9.10 13.63 -0.76
CA GLU A 156 -10.14 14.58 -1.20
C GLU A 156 -9.56 15.87 -1.79
N GLU A 157 -8.46 16.37 -1.23
CA GLU A 157 -7.77 17.57 -1.71
C GLU A 157 -7.05 17.40 -3.07
N ARG A 158 -6.72 16.17 -3.45
CA ARG A 158 -5.86 15.87 -4.61
C ARG A 158 -6.58 15.16 -5.74
N PHE A 159 -7.71 14.51 -5.46
CA PHE A 159 -8.39 13.60 -6.39
C PHE A 159 -9.91 13.82 -6.40
N ASP A 160 -10.58 13.24 -7.38
CA ASP A 160 -12.03 13.17 -7.42
C ASP A 160 -12.59 12.54 -6.13
N PRO A 161 -13.68 13.08 -5.54
CA PRO A 161 -14.28 12.56 -4.31
C PRO A 161 -14.59 11.06 -4.31
N ARG A 162 -14.79 10.45 -5.48
CA ARG A 162 -14.99 9.00 -5.64
C ARG A 162 -13.80 8.18 -5.16
N ASN A 163 -12.59 8.77 -5.12
CA ASN A 163 -11.41 8.12 -4.56
C ASN A 163 -11.55 7.92 -3.04
N VAL A 164 -12.16 8.85 -2.33
CA VAL A 164 -12.46 8.71 -0.89
C VAL A 164 -13.48 7.59 -0.67
N VAL A 165 -14.47 7.47 -1.54
CA VAL A 165 -15.45 6.36 -1.49
C VAL A 165 -14.72 5.02 -1.67
N SER A 166 -13.87 4.90 -2.70
CA SER A 166 -13.07 3.68 -2.94
C SER A 166 -12.16 3.34 -1.77
N LEU A 167 -11.50 4.33 -1.16
CA LEU A 167 -10.64 4.15 0.00
C LEU A 167 -11.41 3.58 1.19
N LYS A 168 -12.56 4.17 1.52
CA LYS A 168 -13.41 3.75 2.66
C LYS A 168 -14.05 2.38 2.42
N GLU A 169 -14.59 2.14 1.22
CA GLU A 169 -15.17 0.84 0.86
C GLU A 169 -14.11 -0.28 0.93
N THR A 170 -12.90 0.00 0.47
CA THR A 170 -11.80 -0.96 0.57
C THR A 170 -11.38 -1.19 2.02
N TYR A 171 -11.31 -0.13 2.84
CA TYR A 171 -11.04 -0.26 4.28
C TYR A 171 -12.06 -1.20 4.95
N ASP A 172 -13.36 -1.00 4.69
CA ASP A 172 -14.43 -1.78 5.31
C ASP A 172 -14.45 -3.24 4.85
N SER A 173 -14.15 -3.49 3.57
CA SER A 173 -14.16 -4.83 2.96
C SER A 173 -12.86 -5.61 3.14
N THR A 174 -11.82 -5.01 3.70
CA THR A 174 -10.54 -5.69 3.90
C THR A 174 -10.63 -6.79 4.94
N GLU A 175 -10.25 -8.00 4.54
CA GLU A 175 -10.08 -9.14 5.41
C GLU A 175 -8.64 -9.18 5.94
N VAL A 176 -8.49 -9.29 7.27
CA VAL A 176 -7.18 -9.46 7.91
C VAL A 176 -7.07 -10.90 8.41
N LEU A 177 -6.06 -11.60 7.93
CA LEU A 177 -5.79 -13.01 8.19
C LEU A 177 -4.52 -13.11 9.05
N ASN A 178 -4.64 -13.73 10.19
CA ASN A 178 -3.53 -14.04 11.10
C ASN A 178 -3.01 -15.45 10.88
#